data_88ccaad870eb97f9f3a4ad2fe06c5a8d
#
_entry.id   88ccaad870eb97f9f3a4ad2fe06c5a8d
#
_cell.length_a   1.000
_cell.length_b   1.000
_cell.length_c   1.000
_cell.angle_alpha   90.00
_cell.angle_beta   90.00
_cell.angle_gamma   90.00
#
_symmetry.space_group_name_H-M   'P 1'
#
loop_
_entity.id
_entity.type
_entity.pdbx_description
1 polymer ?
#
loop_
_entity_poly.entity_id
_entity_poly.type
_entity_poly.pdbx_seq_one_letter_code
_entity_poly.pdbx_strand_id
1 'polypeptide(L)'
;MNLNIFLYDVLIGGVGLAVRGDDYCELGYWLGFEYWGFGYATEACKGLLEFAQISTSFNRVNANVYKRNFGSSKVLQKLGFEQVGEGEVFSLSRQQNMGCLHYEYLFAG
;
A
#
# COMPACT_ATOMS: atom_id res chain seq x y z
N MET A 1 9.81 5.84 -4.61
CA MET A 1 10.73 5.19 -3.63
C MET A 1 10.31 3.75 -3.42
N ASN A 2 11.19 2.83 -3.66
CA ASN A 2 10.93 1.39 -3.48
C ASN A 2 11.97 0.81 -2.53
N LEU A 3 11.49 0.08 -1.52
CA LEU A 3 12.32 -0.55 -0.51
C LEU A 3 12.02 -2.04 -0.47
N ASN A 4 13.06 -2.83 -0.23
CA ASN A 4 12.92 -4.27 0.00
C ASN A 4 12.67 -4.54 1.47
N ILE A 5 11.87 -5.56 1.74
CA ILE A 5 11.58 -6.03 3.10
C ILE A 5 12.39 -7.30 3.34
N PHE A 6 13.21 -7.27 4.38
CA PHE A 6 14.00 -8.44 4.80
C PHE A 6 13.56 -8.91 6.18
N LEU A 7 13.46 -10.22 6.32
CA LEU A 7 13.35 -10.86 7.63
C LEU A 7 14.67 -11.57 7.86
N TYR A 8 15.47 -11.03 8.81
CA TYR A 8 16.89 -11.37 8.92
C TYR A 8 17.55 -11.12 7.57
N ASP A 9 18.17 -12.10 6.94
CA ASP A 9 18.84 -11.93 5.66
C ASP A 9 18.01 -12.42 4.46
N VAL A 10 16.73 -12.74 4.67
CA VAL A 10 15.86 -13.28 3.63
C VAL A 10 14.96 -12.17 3.08
N LEU A 11 14.98 -11.98 1.76
CA LEU A 11 14.06 -11.05 1.09
C LEU A 11 12.65 -11.64 1.13
N ILE A 12 11.72 -10.96 1.77
CA ILE A 12 10.34 -11.44 1.92
C ILE A 12 9.32 -10.59 1.19
N GLY A 13 9.68 -9.38 0.77
CA GLY A 13 8.73 -8.51 0.08
C GLY A 13 9.33 -7.17 -0.29
N GLY A 14 8.45 -6.27 -0.70
CA GLY A 14 8.80 -4.89 -1.04
C GLY A 14 7.67 -3.93 -0.73
N VAL A 15 8.02 -2.67 -0.52
CA VAL A 15 7.07 -1.59 -0.25
C VAL A 15 7.55 -0.34 -0.98
N GLY A 16 6.63 0.45 -1.51
CA GLY A 16 7.01 1.64 -2.25
C GLY A 16 5.95 2.72 -2.26
N LEU A 17 6.42 3.93 -2.53
CA LEU A 17 5.58 5.09 -2.79
C LEU A 17 5.92 5.62 -4.18
N ALA A 18 4.91 5.68 -5.04
CA ALA A 18 5.05 6.23 -6.39
C ALA A 18 4.41 7.61 -6.43
N VAL A 19 5.16 8.60 -6.91
CA VAL A 19 4.63 9.96 -7.07
C VAL A 19 3.56 9.96 -8.15
N ARG A 20 2.38 10.45 -7.82
CA ARG A 20 1.23 10.49 -8.74
C ARG A 20 0.77 11.92 -9.05
N GLY A 21 1.13 12.87 -8.21
CA GLY A 21 0.76 14.27 -8.38
C GLY A 21 1.69 15.15 -7.56
N ASP A 22 1.40 16.45 -7.52
CA ASP A 22 2.27 17.40 -6.83
C ASP A 22 2.24 17.22 -5.32
N ASP A 23 1.12 16.73 -4.77
CA ASP A 23 0.90 16.67 -3.34
C ASP A 23 0.53 15.27 -2.83
N TYR A 24 0.58 14.25 -3.68
CA TYR A 24 0.22 12.91 -3.25
C TYR A 24 1.02 11.83 -3.95
N CYS A 25 1.06 10.67 -3.31
CA CYS A 25 1.72 9.48 -3.82
C CYS A 25 0.82 8.26 -3.62
N GLU A 26 1.19 7.17 -4.26
CA GLU A 26 0.46 5.90 -4.16
C GLU A 26 1.33 4.86 -3.47
N LEU A 27 0.77 4.20 -2.46
CA LEU A 27 1.41 3.10 -1.74
C LEU A 27 1.18 1.79 -2.47
N GLY A 28 2.26 1.05 -2.68
CA GLY A 28 2.20 -0.33 -3.15
C GLY A 28 3.11 -1.21 -2.32
N TYR A 29 2.74 -2.48 -2.18
CA TYR A 29 3.58 -3.45 -1.50
C TYR A 29 3.25 -4.86 -1.96
N TRP A 30 4.21 -5.76 -1.73
CA TRP A 30 4.02 -7.19 -1.94
C TRP A 30 4.74 -7.95 -0.84
N LEU A 31 4.27 -9.13 -0.55
CA LEU A 31 4.86 -9.99 0.48
C LEU A 31 4.69 -11.44 0.06
N GLY A 32 5.75 -12.23 0.23
CA GLY A 32 5.69 -13.66 -0.02
C GLY A 32 4.59 -14.32 0.79
N PHE A 33 3.86 -15.25 0.17
CA PHE A 33 2.67 -15.88 0.77
C PHE A 33 2.95 -16.45 2.17
N GLU A 34 4.10 -17.09 2.34
CA GLU A 34 4.47 -17.73 3.61
C GLU A 34 4.71 -16.73 4.75
N TYR A 35 4.79 -15.44 4.45
CA TYR A 35 5.01 -14.38 5.45
C TYR A 35 3.76 -13.59 5.76
N TRP A 36 2.62 -13.97 5.18
CA TRP A 36 1.35 -13.31 5.46
C TRP A 36 0.86 -13.62 6.88
N GLY A 37 0.11 -12.69 7.46
CA GLY A 37 -0.53 -12.90 8.76
C GLY A 37 0.33 -12.62 9.98
N PHE A 38 1.59 -12.18 9.79
CA PHE A 38 2.50 -11.87 10.89
C PHE A 38 2.64 -10.37 11.17
N GLY A 39 1.97 -9.53 10.39
CA GLY A 39 2.05 -8.09 10.56
C GLY A 39 3.24 -7.43 9.85
N TYR A 40 4.02 -8.14 9.08
CA TYR A 40 5.21 -7.60 8.42
C TYR A 40 4.87 -6.51 7.40
N ALA A 41 3.81 -6.70 6.60
CA ALA A 41 3.39 -5.68 5.63
C ALA A 41 2.93 -4.41 6.33
N THR A 42 2.16 -4.53 7.41
CA THR A 42 1.71 -3.38 8.20
C THR A 42 2.87 -2.62 8.78
N GLU A 43 3.84 -3.32 9.35
CA GLU A 43 5.02 -2.72 9.96
C GLU A 43 5.87 -1.99 8.92
N ALA A 44 6.13 -2.61 7.77
CA ALA A 44 6.92 -2.01 6.71
C ALA A 44 6.25 -0.78 6.12
N CYS A 45 4.94 -0.85 5.85
CA CYS A 45 4.18 0.29 5.34
C CYS A 45 4.13 1.43 6.35
N LYS A 46 3.97 1.12 7.63
CA LYS A 46 3.96 2.12 8.69
C LYS A 46 5.29 2.88 8.72
N GLY A 47 6.41 2.17 8.66
CA GLY A 47 7.72 2.80 8.64
C GLY A 47 7.92 3.71 7.43
N LEU A 48 7.49 3.28 6.25
CA LEU A 48 7.60 4.08 5.05
C LEU A 48 6.72 5.33 5.13
N LEU A 49 5.50 5.23 5.65
CA LEU A 49 4.61 6.37 5.82
C LEU A 49 5.18 7.39 6.81
N GLU A 50 5.75 6.93 7.91
CA GLU A 50 6.40 7.82 8.88
C GLU A 50 7.59 8.55 8.25
N PHE A 51 8.40 7.85 7.49
CA PHE A 51 9.52 8.44 6.76
C PHE A 51 9.02 9.49 5.76
N ALA A 52 7.97 9.17 4.98
CA ALA A 52 7.43 10.07 3.97
C ALA A 52 6.85 11.35 4.60
N GLN A 53 6.21 11.24 5.75
CA GLN A 53 5.65 12.40 6.46
C GLN A 53 6.74 13.38 6.88
N ILE A 54 7.90 12.87 7.28
CA ILE A 54 9.02 13.70 7.74
C ILE A 54 9.82 14.25 6.55
N SER A 55 10.01 13.43 5.52
CA SER A 55 11.00 13.68 4.46
C SER A 55 10.44 14.23 3.17
N THR A 56 9.11 14.34 3.04
CA THR A 56 8.47 14.82 1.82
C THR A 56 7.43 15.89 2.14
N SER A 57 6.98 16.59 1.07
CA SER A 57 5.90 17.57 1.17
C SER A 57 4.55 17.00 0.77
N PHE A 58 4.44 15.69 0.55
CA PHE A 58 3.16 15.07 0.26
C PHE A 58 2.20 15.20 1.44
N ASN A 59 0.93 15.48 1.15
CA ASN A 59 -0.08 15.62 2.20
C ASN A 59 -1.02 14.42 2.27
N ARG A 60 -1.00 13.53 1.28
CA ARG A 60 -1.84 12.33 1.26
C ARG A 60 -1.18 11.19 0.52
N VAL A 61 -1.64 9.98 0.83
CA VAL A 61 -1.22 8.74 0.19
C VAL A 61 -2.48 8.01 -0.25
N ASN A 62 -2.51 7.59 -1.50
CA ASN A 62 -3.58 6.74 -2.03
C ASN A 62 -3.09 5.30 -2.10
N ALA A 63 -4.01 4.36 -2.00
CA ALA A 63 -3.73 2.95 -2.23
C ALA A 63 -4.94 2.29 -2.86
N ASN A 64 -4.70 1.37 -3.79
CA ASN A 64 -5.74 0.64 -4.49
C ASN A 64 -5.56 -0.84 -4.26
N VAL A 65 -6.65 -1.54 -3.96
CA VAL A 65 -6.62 -2.99 -3.76
C VAL A 65 -7.79 -3.63 -4.50
N TYR A 66 -7.62 -4.86 -4.95
CA TYR A 66 -8.73 -5.62 -5.50
C TYR A 66 -9.78 -5.88 -4.42
N LYS A 67 -11.07 -5.84 -4.80
CA LYS A 67 -12.17 -6.03 -3.86
C LYS A 67 -12.07 -7.31 -3.05
N ARG A 68 -11.52 -8.38 -3.64
CA ARG A 68 -11.39 -9.67 -2.97
C ARG A 68 -10.11 -9.82 -2.15
N ASN A 69 -9.23 -8.83 -2.18
CA ASN A 69 -8.00 -8.88 -1.40
C ASN A 69 -8.26 -8.34 0.01
N PHE A 70 -8.90 -9.16 0.83
CA PHE A 70 -9.26 -8.78 2.20
C PHE A 70 -8.05 -8.56 3.08
N GLY A 71 -6.96 -9.28 2.82
CA GLY A 71 -5.72 -9.11 3.58
C GLY A 71 -5.12 -7.72 3.37
N SER A 72 -5.05 -7.24 2.13
CA SER A 72 -4.56 -5.90 1.83
C SER A 72 -5.49 -4.81 2.40
N SER A 73 -6.80 -5.00 2.29
CA SER A 73 -7.76 -4.06 2.90
C SER A 73 -7.56 -3.95 4.41
N LYS A 74 -7.33 -5.07 5.08
CA LYS A 74 -7.04 -5.06 6.52
C LYS A 74 -5.77 -4.31 6.86
N VAL A 75 -4.71 -4.50 6.08
CA VAL A 75 -3.45 -3.77 6.29
C VAL A 75 -3.68 -2.28 6.19
N LEU A 76 -4.37 -1.82 5.14
CA LEU A 76 -4.65 -0.41 4.95
C LEU A 76 -5.51 0.16 6.09
N GLN A 77 -6.52 -0.56 6.54
CA GLN A 77 -7.37 -0.14 7.65
C GLN A 77 -6.57 -0.01 8.94
N LYS A 78 -5.68 -0.95 9.23
CA LYS A 78 -4.82 -0.90 10.41
C LYS A 78 -3.87 0.29 10.37
N LEU A 79 -3.45 0.72 9.18
CA LEU A 79 -2.58 1.88 9.01
C LEU A 79 -3.33 3.20 9.12
N GLY A 80 -4.65 3.18 9.12
CA GLY A 80 -5.47 4.39 9.21
C GLY A 80 -5.96 4.91 7.87
N PHE A 81 -5.83 4.14 6.79
CA PHE A 81 -6.43 4.49 5.50
C PHE A 81 -7.94 4.37 5.58
N GLU A 82 -8.63 5.26 4.88
CA GLU A 82 -10.08 5.22 4.73
C GLU A 82 -10.46 4.91 3.29
N GLN A 83 -11.48 4.10 3.10
CA GLN A 83 -12.00 3.83 1.76
C GLN A 83 -12.73 5.08 1.26
N VAL A 84 -12.31 5.59 0.11
CA VAL A 84 -12.88 6.81 -0.49
C VAL A 84 -13.62 6.54 -1.79
N GLY A 85 -13.57 5.33 -2.31
CA GLY A 85 -14.26 5.00 -3.54
C GLY A 85 -14.03 3.58 -3.98
N GLU A 86 -14.59 3.25 -5.12
CA GLU A 86 -14.37 1.97 -5.78
C GLU A 86 -14.43 2.14 -7.29
N GLY A 87 -13.88 1.18 -8.01
CA GLY A 87 -13.85 1.23 -9.46
C GLY A 87 -13.42 -0.11 -10.03
N GLU A 88 -12.91 -0.06 -11.26
CA GLU A 88 -12.43 -1.26 -11.94
C GLU A 88 -11.06 -0.99 -12.54
N VAL A 89 -10.26 -2.04 -12.61
CA VAL A 89 -8.97 -2.02 -13.27
C VAL A 89 -8.86 -3.27 -14.13
N PHE A 90 -8.30 -3.12 -15.34
CA PHE A 90 -8.11 -4.26 -16.23
C PHE A 90 -6.91 -5.09 -15.77
N SER A 91 -7.15 -6.37 -15.55
CA SER A 91 -6.10 -7.32 -15.17
C SER A 91 -5.58 -8.04 -16.41
N LEU A 92 -4.31 -7.84 -16.73
CA LEU A 92 -3.68 -8.51 -17.87
C LEU A 92 -3.63 -10.03 -17.67
N SER A 93 -3.37 -10.49 -16.46
CA SER A 93 -3.27 -11.92 -16.17
C SER A 93 -4.62 -12.63 -16.26
N ARG A 94 -5.71 -11.95 -15.93
CA ARG A 94 -7.07 -12.50 -15.98
C ARG A 94 -7.84 -12.09 -17.22
N GLN A 95 -7.31 -11.12 -17.97
CA GLN A 95 -7.89 -10.58 -19.19
C GLN A 95 -9.34 -10.12 -19.00
N GLN A 96 -9.60 -9.48 -17.86
CA GLN A 96 -10.92 -8.93 -17.54
C GLN A 96 -10.77 -7.75 -16.58
N ASN A 97 -11.82 -6.95 -16.50
CA ASN A 97 -11.88 -5.88 -15.49
C ASN A 97 -12.12 -6.49 -14.11
N MET A 98 -11.36 -6.01 -13.16
CA MET A 98 -11.44 -6.44 -11.77
C MET A 98 -11.90 -5.27 -10.91
N GLY A 99 -12.86 -5.52 -10.02
CA GLY A 99 -13.27 -4.50 -9.07
C GLY A 99 -12.16 -4.17 -8.09
N CYS A 100 -11.98 -2.89 -7.80
CA CYS A 100 -10.99 -2.44 -6.84
C CYS A 100 -11.58 -1.40 -5.89
N LEU A 101 -10.96 -1.28 -4.73
CA LEU A 101 -11.29 -0.30 -3.70
C LEU A 101 -10.18 0.74 -3.65
N HIS A 102 -10.57 2.01 -3.53
CA HIS A 102 -9.66 3.14 -3.41
C HIS A 102 -9.59 3.58 -1.96
N TYR A 103 -8.38 3.67 -1.41
CA TYR A 103 -8.12 4.10 -0.05
C TYR A 103 -7.28 5.36 -0.04
N GLU A 104 -7.44 6.15 1.01
CA GLU A 104 -6.70 7.39 1.20
C GLU A 104 -6.24 7.52 2.64
N TYR A 105 -5.02 8.02 2.81
CA TYR A 105 -4.44 8.37 4.10
C TYR A 105 -3.98 9.83 4.04
N LEU A 106 -4.41 10.64 4.99
CA LEU A 106 -4.00 12.04 5.09
C LEU A 106 -2.92 12.16 6.17
N PHE A 107 -1.80 12.77 5.81
CA PHE A 107 -0.77 13.07 6.79
C PHE A 107 -1.27 14.16 7.73
N ALA A 108 -0.97 14.02 9.01
CA ALA A 108 -1.27 15.04 10.00
C ALA A 108 -0.40 16.26 9.75
N GLY A 109 -1.06 17.38 9.63
CA GLY A 109 -0.49 18.62 9.30
C GLY A 109 0.33 19.49 9.41
#